data_57f66901aeffc79eaf4e551ea70a59c1
#
_entry.id   57f66901aeffc79eaf4e551ea70a59c1
#
_cell.length_a   1.000
_cell.length_b   1.000
_cell.length_c   1.000
_cell.angle_alpha   90.00
_cell.angle_beta   90.00
_cell.angle_gamma   90.00
#
_symmetry.space_group_name_H-M   'P 1'
#
loop_
_entity.id
_entity.type
_entity.pdbx_description
1 polymer ?
#
loop_
_entity_poly.entity_id
_entity_poly.type
_entity_poly.pdbx_seq_one_letter_code
_entity_poly.pdbx_strand_id
1 'polypeptide(L)'
;GLPLIAALAPKTSADQPGTLYEGYDYAAVASACDAVLLMTYEWGYTYGPPMAVAPIGAVRRVVEFALTQMEPGKILLGFPNYAYDWTLPFTAGATRAQSIGNEAAPLLAAQYGAEIQFDEQAQTPYFTYLDEAGQPHEVWFEDARSALAKFGLLTEYGLLGLGYWNFMRPFAAGFSLQNYLFSIP
;
A
#
# COMPACT_ATOMS: atom_id res chain seq x y z
N GLY A 1 -5.01 23.18 20.22
CA GLY A 1 -3.96 23.23 19.19
C GLY A 1 -4.37 22.41 17.98
N LEU A 2 -3.60 22.46 16.90
CA LEU A 2 -3.79 21.57 15.74
C LEU A 2 -3.10 20.22 16.03
N PRO A 3 -3.69 19.10 15.61
CA PRO A 3 -3.03 17.80 15.73
C PRO A 3 -1.78 17.74 14.83
N LEU A 4 -0.72 17.15 15.35
CA LEU A 4 0.52 16.88 14.62
C LEU A 4 0.57 15.41 14.21
N ILE A 5 0.65 15.15 12.92
CA ILE A 5 0.79 13.79 12.37
C ILE A 5 2.12 13.71 11.62
N ALA A 6 2.94 12.71 11.95
CA ALA A 6 4.18 12.44 11.25
C ALA A 6 4.04 11.20 10.34
N ALA A 7 4.54 11.29 9.11
CA ALA A 7 4.64 10.14 8.21
C ALA A 7 6.02 9.47 8.33
N LEU A 8 6.08 8.18 8.56
CA LEU A 8 7.30 7.41 8.76
C LEU A 8 7.49 6.33 7.70
N ALA A 9 8.74 6.15 7.28
CA ALA A 9 9.12 5.04 6.41
C ALA A 9 8.86 3.67 7.09
N PRO A 10 8.53 2.62 6.32
CA PRO A 10 8.08 1.34 6.86
C PRO A 10 9.27 0.50 7.39
N LYS A 11 9.56 0.59 8.68
CA LYS A 11 10.58 -0.22 9.35
C LYS A 11 9.99 -1.52 9.91
N THR A 12 10.86 -2.55 9.98
CA THR A 12 10.56 -3.86 10.60
C THR A 12 11.52 -4.18 11.75
N SER A 13 12.52 -3.34 12.00
CA SER A 13 13.42 -3.40 13.17
C SER A 13 13.96 -2.01 13.51
N ALA A 14 14.45 -1.85 14.74
CA ALA A 14 15.01 -0.56 15.19
C ALA A 14 16.28 -0.19 14.43
N ASP A 15 17.11 -1.18 14.12
CA ASP A 15 18.41 -1.08 13.46
C ASP A 15 18.35 -1.37 11.95
N GLN A 16 17.16 -1.28 11.34
CA GLN A 16 17.00 -1.50 9.90
C GLN A 16 17.94 -0.59 9.09
N PRO A 17 18.87 -1.16 8.30
CA PRO A 17 19.81 -0.37 7.54
C PRO A 17 19.17 0.30 6.32
N GLY A 18 19.74 1.40 5.90
CA GLY A 18 19.36 2.14 4.68
C GLY A 18 18.99 3.59 4.97
N THR A 19 19.33 4.49 4.03
CA THR A 19 19.12 5.94 4.14
C THR A 19 17.68 6.36 4.41
N LEU A 20 16.72 5.54 3.99
CA LEU A 20 15.28 5.79 4.25
C LEU A 20 14.84 5.35 5.65
N TYR A 21 15.66 4.64 6.43
CA TYR A 21 15.26 4.00 7.67
C TYR A 21 16.07 4.43 8.89
N GLU A 22 17.38 4.61 8.75
CA GLU A 22 18.31 4.85 9.86
C GLU A 22 17.99 6.10 10.67
N GLY A 23 17.45 7.15 10.01
CA GLY A 23 17.11 8.41 10.68
C GLY A 23 15.78 8.41 11.43
N TYR A 24 14.98 7.33 11.34
CA TYR A 24 13.66 7.28 11.97
C TYR A 24 13.70 6.54 13.31
N ASP A 25 13.58 7.29 14.40
CA ASP A 25 13.28 6.77 15.74
C ASP A 25 11.76 6.80 15.94
N TYR A 26 11.12 5.64 15.83
CA TYR A 26 9.65 5.53 15.93
C TYR A 26 9.14 5.97 17.30
N ALA A 27 9.82 5.57 18.38
CA ALA A 27 9.40 5.91 19.74
C ALA A 27 9.52 7.42 20.00
N ALA A 28 10.64 8.04 19.60
CA ALA A 28 10.86 9.47 19.77
C ALA A 28 9.83 10.29 18.97
N VAL A 29 9.57 9.93 17.70
CA VAL A 29 8.57 10.63 16.87
C VAL A 29 7.17 10.45 17.44
N ALA A 30 6.78 9.24 17.85
CA ALA A 30 5.47 8.99 18.43
C ALA A 30 5.24 9.74 19.74
N SER A 31 6.29 9.98 20.52
CA SER A 31 6.21 10.78 21.76
C SER A 31 5.96 12.27 21.48
N ALA A 32 6.41 12.77 20.34
CA ALA A 32 6.31 14.19 19.95
C ALA A 32 5.05 14.51 19.11
N CYS A 33 4.35 13.50 18.59
CA CYS A 33 3.21 13.65 17.68
C CYS A 33 1.92 13.10 18.29
N ASP A 34 0.78 13.59 17.80
CA ASP A 34 -0.55 13.08 18.17
C ASP A 34 -0.82 11.74 17.49
N ALA A 35 -0.35 11.57 16.24
CA ALA A 35 -0.47 10.33 15.50
C ALA A 35 0.73 10.14 14.55
N VAL A 36 0.91 8.90 14.09
CA VAL A 36 1.96 8.48 13.16
C VAL A 36 1.31 7.74 11.98
N LEU A 37 1.55 8.21 10.76
CA LEU A 37 1.20 7.50 9.54
C LEU A 37 2.36 6.60 9.12
N LEU A 38 2.17 5.29 9.17
CA LEU A 38 3.12 4.34 8.60
C LEU A 38 2.92 4.27 7.08
N MET A 39 3.94 4.60 6.30
CA MET A 39 3.89 4.55 4.83
C MET A 39 4.02 3.10 4.33
N THR A 40 3.05 2.25 4.65
CA THR A 40 3.00 0.82 4.36
C THR A 40 2.65 0.51 2.91
N TYR A 41 3.43 1.06 1.97
CA TYR A 41 3.33 0.91 0.52
C TYR A 41 4.70 1.07 -0.14
N GLU A 42 4.78 0.97 -1.48
CA GLU A 42 5.99 1.06 -2.31
C GLU A 42 6.94 -0.16 -2.17
N TRP A 43 6.42 -1.36 -1.86
CA TRP A 43 7.19 -2.59 -2.09
C TRP A 43 7.28 -2.87 -3.60
N GLY A 44 6.15 -2.94 -4.32
CA GLY A 44 6.12 -2.72 -5.76
C GLY A 44 6.15 -1.22 -6.04
N TYR A 45 7.09 -0.75 -6.84
CA TYR A 45 7.27 0.67 -7.12
C TYR A 45 7.84 0.90 -8.52
N THR A 46 7.87 2.16 -8.95
CA THR A 46 8.20 2.59 -10.32
C THR A 46 9.47 1.94 -10.90
N TYR A 47 10.50 1.71 -10.11
CA TYR A 47 11.81 1.22 -10.59
C TYR A 47 12.14 -0.20 -10.14
N GLY A 48 11.27 -0.80 -9.33
CA GLY A 48 11.40 -2.19 -8.88
C GLY A 48 10.72 -3.18 -9.83
N PRO A 49 10.93 -4.48 -9.62
CA PRO A 49 10.26 -5.53 -10.38
C PRO A 49 8.75 -5.54 -10.10
N PRO A 50 7.94 -6.14 -11.00
CA PRO A 50 6.51 -6.32 -10.78
C PRO A 50 6.23 -7.06 -9.47
N MET A 51 5.43 -6.43 -8.61
CA MET A 51 4.91 -7.01 -7.37
C MET A 51 3.85 -6.11 -6.74
N ALA A 52 3.13 -6.64 -5.76
CA ALA A 52 2.15 -5.87 -5.00
C ALA A 52 2.75 -4.60 -4.38
N VAL A 53 2.04 -3.48 -4.48
CA VAL A 53 2.44 -2.19 -3.87
C VAL A 53 2.49 -2.30 -2.35
N ALA A 54 1.53 -3.02 -1.75
CA ALA A 54 1.40 -3.20 -0.31
C ALA A 54 1.06 -4.67 0.04
N PRO A 55 2.01 -5.63 -0.12
CA PRO A 55 1.75 -7.02 0.22
C PRO A 55 1.47 -7.18 1.71
N ILE A 56 0.37 -7.87 2.05
CA ILE A 56 -0.17 -7.93 3.43
C ILE A 56 0.88 -8.38 4.45
N GLY A 57 1.71 -9.36 4.11
CA GLY A 57 2.75 -9.86 5.01
C GLY A 57 3.84 -8.83 5.34
N ALA A 58 4.16 -7.95 4.39
CA ALA A 58 5.10 -6.85 4.62
C ALA A 58 4.47 -5.74 5.46
N VAL A 59 3.23 -5.37 5.14
CA VAL A 59 2.43 -4.41 5.92
C VAL A 59 2.33 -4.84 7.37
N ARG A 60 1.96 -6.11 7.62
CA ARG A 60 1.85 -6.70 8.96
C ARG A 60 3.16 -6.59 9.76
N ARG A 61 4.29 -6.96 9.19
CA ARG A 61 5.60 -6.85 9.88
C ARG A 61 5.94 -5.42 10.32
N VAL A 62 5.56 -4.43 9.50
CA VAL A 62 5.77 -3.02 9.87
C VAL A 62 4.87 -2.62 11.04
N VAL A 63 3.59 -3.03 11.02
CA VAL A 63 2.65 -2.78 12.12
C VAL A 63 3.14 -3.44 13.40
N GLU A 64 3.53 -4.72 13.34
CA GLU A 64 4.04 -5.47 14.51
C GLU A 64 5.27 -4.82 15.11
N PHE A 65 6.21 -4.35 14.28
CA PHE A 65 7.34 -3.58 14.77
C PHE A 65 6.90 -2.24 15.41
N ALA A 66 6.02 -1.49 14.76
CA ALA A 66 5.54 -0.21 15.28
C ALA A 66 4.87 -0.36 16.65
N LEU A 67 4.13 -1.44 16.87
CA LEU A 67 3.49 -1.76 18.16
C LEU A 67 4.49 -2.04 19.29
N THR A 68 5.74 -2.34 19.00
CA THR A 68 6.82 -2.40 20.01
C THR A 68 7.34 -1.03 20.40
N GLN A 69 7.00 0.02 19.64
CA GLN A 69 7.55 1.36 19.77
C GLN A 69 6.53 2.42 20.22
N MET A 70 5.24 2.17 19.99
CA MET A 70 4.17 3.13 20.30
C MET A 70 2.84 2.44 20.51
N GLU A 71 1.90 3.15 21.14
CA GLU A 71 0.54 2.69 21.37
C GLU A 71 -0.24 2.55 20.04
N PRO A 72 -1.06 1.50 19.87
CA PRO A 72 -1.81 1.26 18.64
C PRO A 72 -2.75 2.41 18.27
N GLY A 73 -3.35 3.08 19.25
CA GLY A 73 -4.22 4.24 19.07
C GLY A 73 -3.52 5.51 18.54
N LYS A 74 -2.21 5.47 18.29
CA LYS A 74 -1.45 6.51 17.58
C LYS A 74 -1.14 6.17 16.12
N ILE A 75 -1.39 4.93 15.68
CA ILE A 75 -0.94 4.42 14.38
C ILE A 75 -2.05 4.57 13.34
N LEU A 76 -1.75 5.31 12.27
CA LEU A 76 -2.51 5.33 11.03
C LEU A 76 -1.84 4.37 10.03
N LEU A 77 -2.59 3.41 9.52
CA LEU A 77 -2.11 2.48 8.48
C LEU A 77 -2.14 3.17 7.12
N GLY A 78 -1.01 3.25 6.45
CA GLY A 78 -0.91 3.78 5.09
C GLY A 78 -1.52 2.82 4.07
N PHE A 79 -2.40 3.33 3.21
CA PHE A 79 -3.06 2.58 2.15
C PHE A 79 -2.83 3.24 0.78
N PRO A 80 -2.38 2.49 -0.27
CA PRO A 80 -2.13 3.04 -1.59
C PRO A 80 -3.41 3.16 -2.42
N ASN A 81 -3.74 4.36 -2.87
CA ASN A 81 -4.81 4.58 -3.85
C ASN A 81 -4.28 4.59 -5.29
N TYR A 82 -3.31 3.73 -5.57
CA TYR A 82 -2.69 3.63 -6.89
C TYR A 82 -2.18 2.21 -7.15
N ALA A 83 -1.91 1.96 -8.40
CA ALA A 83 -1.42 0.73 -8.96
C ALA A 83 -0.20 1.00 -9.83
N TYR A 84 0.49 -0.04 -10.23
CA TYR A 84 1.56 0.03 -11.21
C TYR A 84 1.35 -0.97 -12.33
N ASP A 85 1.73 -0.54 -13.53
CA ASP A 85 1.77 -1.29 -14.77
C ASP A 85 3.21 -1.35 -15.29
N TRP A 86 3.79 -2.55 -15.33
CA TRP A 86 5.15 -2.80 -15.81
C TRP A 86 5.14 -3.37 -17.20
N THR A 87 5.93 -2.79 -18.10
CA THR A 87 6.29 -3.42 -19.37
C THR A 87 7.31 -4.55 -19.11
N LEU A 88 7.09 -5.72 -19.68
CA LEU A 88 7.96 -6.89 -19.54
C LEU A 88 8.80 -7.13 -20.80
N PRO A 89 9.99 -7.79 -20.69
CA PRO A 89 10.60 -8.24 -19.45
C PRO A 89 11.12 -7.09 -18.60
N PHE A 90 11.02 -7.23 -17.28
CA PHE A 90 11.61 -6.23 -16.37
C PHE A 90 13.14 -6.24 -16.49
N THR A 91 13.70 -5.05 -16.64
CA THR A 91 15.16 -4.82 -16.66
C THR A 91 15.51 -3.76 -15.62
N ALA A 92 16.27 -4.15 -14.61
CA ALA A 92 16.69 -3.23 -13.53
C ALA A 92 17.43 -2.02 -14.10
N GLY A 93 17.05 -0.83 -13.65
CA GLY A 93 17.59 0.45 -14.10
C GLY A 93 17.08 0.94 -15.46
N ALA A 94 16.35 0.14 -16.22
CA ALA A 94 15.76 0.52 -17.50
C ALA A 94 14.23 0.52 -17.49
N THR A 95 13.60 -0.52 -16.94
CA THR A 95 12.13 -0.57 -16.85
C THR A 95 11.65 0.42 -15.80
N ARG A 96 10.62 1.20 -16.20
CA ARG A 96 9.93 2.15 -15.32
C ARG A 96 8.44 1.85 -15.39
N ALA A 97 7.87 1.39 -14.29
CA ALA A 97 6.43 1.15 -14.22
C ALA A 97 5.63 2.45 -14.36
N GLN A 98 4.51 2.36 -15.05
CA GLN A 98 3.53 3.44 -15.12
C GLN A 98 2.61 3.38 -13.91
N SER A 99 2.49 4.49 -13.19
CA SER A 99 1.52 4.58 -12.10
C SER A 99 0.12 4.86 -12.65
N ILE A 100 -0.84 4.00 -12.31
CA ILE A 100 -2.26 4.11 -12.69
C ILE A 100 -3.16 4.14 -11.44
N GLY A 101 -4.45 4.45 -11.59
CA GLY A 101 -5.40 4.37 -10.48
C GLY A 101 -5.93 2.94 -10.28
N ASN A 102 -6.35 2.61 -9.05
CA ASN A 102 -6.96 1.31 -8.77
C ASN A 102 -8.26 1.07 -9.56
N GLU A 103 -9.02 2.12 -9.89
CA GLU A 103 -10.20 2.00 -10.75
C GLU A 103 -9.86 1.87 -12.24
N ALA A 104 -8.71 2.35 -12.66
CA ALA A 104 -8.25 2.23 -14.04
C ALA A 104 -7.76 0.80 -14.36
N ALA A 105 -7.19 0.10 -13.39
CA ALA A 105 -6.63 -1.24 -13.59
C ALA A 105 -7.67 -2.27 -14.09
N PRO A 106 -8.87 -2.45 -13.48
CA PRO A 106 -9.87 -3.37 -14.00
C PRO A 106 -10.45 -2.95 -15.36
N LEU A 107 -10.49 -1.66 -15.67
CA LEU A 107 -10.88 -1.17 -16.99
C LEU A 107 -9.84 -1.54 -18.05
N LEU A 108 -8.56 -1.44 -17.71
CA LEU A 108 -7.45 -1.88 -18.56
C LEU A 108 -7.51 -3.40 -18.78
N ALA A 109 -7.76 -4.19 -17.74
CA ALA A 109 -7.94 -5.64 -17.87
C ALA A 109 -9.09 -5.97 -18.82
N ALA A 110 -10.24 -5.30 -18.70
CA ALA A 110 -11.38 -5.49 -19.57
C ALA A 110 -11.09 -5.10 -21.04
N GLN A 111 -10.34 -4.00 -21.24
CA GLN A 111 -9.95 -3.53 -22.58
C GLN A 111 -9.14 -4.58 -23.34
N TYR A 112 -8.23 -5.26 -22.66
CA TYR A 112 -7.35 -6.27 -23.27
C TYR A 112 -7.84 -7.72 -23.08
N GLY A 113 -9.04 -7.92 -22.48
CA GLY A 113 -9.58 -9.26 -22.20
C GLY A 113 -8.73 -10.06 -21.22
N ALA A 114 -7.99 -9.40 -20.34
CA ALA A 114 -7.14 -10.03 -19.36
C ALA A 114 -7.93 -10.53 -18.15
N GLU A 115 -7.59 -11.73 -17.66
CA GLU A 115 -8.16 -12.29 -16.44
C GLU A 115 -7.46 -11.72 -15.22
N ILE A 116 -8.25 -11.12 -14.30
CA ILE A 116 -7.74 -10.63 -13.03
C ILE A 116 -7.57 -11.82 -12.08
N GLN A 117 -6.35 -12.08 -11.67
CA GLN A 117 -5.96 -13.08 -10.69
C GLN A 117 -5.84 -12.44 -9.30
N PHE A 118 -5.68 -13.27 -8.27
CA PHE A 118 -5.46 -12.81 -6.91
C PHE A 118 -4.31 -13.59 -6.27
N ASP A 119 -3.29 -12.89 -5.81
CA ASP A 119 -2.19 -13.50 -5.07
C ASP A 119 -2.58 -13.64 -3.59
N GLU A 120 -2.80 -14.87 -3.17
CA GLU A 120 -3.24 -15.19 -1.80
C GLU A 120 -2.18 -14.88 -0.74
N GLN A 121 -0.90 -14.88 -1.11
CA GLN A 121 0.17 -14.56 -0.18
C GLN A 121 0.32 -13.04 0.02
N ALA A 122 0.25 -12.27 -1.07
CA ALA A 122 0.26 -10.82 -1.02
C ALA A 122 -1.10 -10.23 -0.62
N GLN A 123 -2.20 -11.01 -0.76
CA GLN A 123 -3.60 -10.57 -0.65
C GLN A 123 -3.84 -9.36 -1.57
N THR A 124 -3.48 -9.51 -2.86
CA THR A 124 -3.49 -8.40 -3.82
C THR A 124 -3.84 -8.91 -5.21
N PRO A 125 -4.75 -8.25 -5.95
CA PRO A 125 -5.06 -8.60 -7.32
C PRO A 125 -3.97 -8.16 -8.28
N TYR A 126 -3.81 -8.95 -9.36
CA TYR A 126 -2.91 -8.67 -10.48
C TYR A 126 -3.44 -9.27 -11.77
N PHE A 127 -2.90 -8.83 -12.89
CA PHE A 127 -3.12 -9.45 -14.20
C PHE A 127 -1.96 -9.18 -15.15
N THR A 128 -1.91 -9.98 -16.21
CA THR A 128 -0.98 -9.77 -17.32
C THR A 128 -1.76 -9.57 -18.61
N TYR A 129 -1.21 -8.76 -19.53
CA TYR A 129 -1.83 -8.53 -20.85
C TYR A 129 -0.76 -8.27 -21.91
N LEU A 130 -1.17 -8.33 -23.19
CA LEU A 130 -0.37 -7.85 -24.31
C LEU A 130 -0.98 -6.55 -24.80
N ASP A 131 -0.17 -5.51 -24.99
CA ASP A 131 -0.63 -4.25 -25.56
C ASP A 131 -0.85 -4.37 -27.09
N GLU A 132 -1.24 -3.29 -27.74
CA GLU A 132 -1.50 -3.25 -29.19
C GLU A 132 -0.26 -3.57 -30.04
N ALA A 133 0.94 -3.38 -29.51
CA ALA A 133 2.22 -3.73 -30.14
C ALA A 133 2.64 -5.19 -29.86
N GLY A 134 1.86 -5.93 -29.07
CA GLY A 134 2.21 -7.29 -28.62
C GLY A 134 3.22 -7.30 -27.47
N GLN A 135 3.48 -6.18 -26.83
CA GLN A 135 4.38 -6.07 -25.69
C GLN A 135 3.70 -6.61 -24.44
N PRO A 136 4.31 -7.54 -23.69
CA PRO A 136 3.72 -8.05 -22.45
C PRO A 136 3.82 -7.05 -21.30
N HIS A 137 2.78 -7.02 -20.49
CA HIS A 137 2.64 -6.18 -19.31
C HIS A 137 2.18 -6.98 -18.10
N GLU A 138 2.50 -6.48 -16.91
CA GLU A 138 2.00 -6.99 -15.63
C GLU A 138 1.55 -5.81 -14.75
N VAL A 139 0.32 -5.94 -14.21
CA VAL A 139 -0.33 -4.90 -13.40
C VAL A 139 -0.63 -5.44 -12.01
N TRP A 140 -0.26 -4.70 -10.98
CA TRP A 140 -0.64 -4.95 -9.58
C TRP A 140 -1.43 -3.75 -9.05
N PHE A 141 -2.58 -4.00 -8.39
CA PHE A 141 -3.48 -2.94 -7.94
C PHE A 141 -4.20 -3.34 -6.64
N GLU A 142 -5.02 -2.43 -6.09
CA GLU A 142 -5.88 -2.72 -4.95
C GLU A 142 -7.35 -2.83 -5.38
N ASP A 143 -8.07 -3.81 -4.84
CA ASP A 143 -9.52 -3.97 -4.98
C ASP A 143 -10.20 -4.10 -3.60
N ALA A 144 -11.51 -4.36 -3.57
CA ALA A 144 -12.23 -4.51 -2.32
C ALA A 144 -11.72 -5.69 -1.47
N ARG A 145 -11.22 -6.77 -2.09
CA ARG A 145 -10.68 -7.94 -1.37
C ARG A 145 -9.38 -7.59 -0.66
N SER A 146 -8.46 -6.96 -1.39
CA SER A 146 -7.17 -6.53 -0.84
C SER A 146 -7.32 -5.41 0.20
N ALA A 147 -8.29 -4.50 -0.02
CA ALA A 147 -8.64 -3.49 0.97
C ALA A 147 -9.20 -4.13 2.25
N LEU A 148 -10.11 -5.11 2.13
CA LEU A 148 -10.67 -5.82 3.28
C LEU A 148 -9.57 -6.49 4.12
N ALA A 149 -8.61 -7.16 3.48
CA ALA A 149 -7.49 -7.80 4.16
C ALA A 149 -6.65 -6.79 4.95
N LYS A 150 -6.34 -5.63 4.36
CA LYS A 150 -5.54 -4.57 4.99
C LYS A 150 -6.33 -3.82 6.07
N PHE A 151 -7.61 -3.52 5.83
CA PHE A 151 -8.47 -2.87 6.84
C PHE A 151 -8.72 -3.77 8.05
N GLY A 152 -8.71 -5.09 7.87
CA GLY A 152 -8.76 -6.06 8.96
C GLY A 152 -7.66 -5.87 10.00
N LEU A 153 -6.46 -5.39 9.59
CA LEU A 153 -5.37 -5.10 10.51
C LEU A 153 -5.71 -3.98 11.52
N LEU A 154 -6.59 -3.04 11.14
CA LEU A 154 -7.01 -1.98 12.07
C LEU A 154 -7.73 -2.58 13.28
N THR A 155 -8.67 -3.48 13.01
CA THR A 155 -9.43 -4.15 14.07
C THR A 155 -8.57 -5.16 14.83
N GLU A 156 -7.74 -5.91 14.12
CA GLU A 156 -6.86 -6.92 14.71
C GLU A 156 -5.88 -6.33 15.73
N TYR A 157 -5.32 -5.16 15.42
CA TYR A 157 -4.30 -4.51 16.24
C TYR A 157 -4.80 -3.28 17.02
N GLY A 158 -6.04 -2.87 16.85
CA GLY A 158 -6.61 -1.70 17.52
C GLY A 158 -5.99 -0.38 17.06
N LEU A 159 -5.67 -0.25 15.76
CA LEU A 159 -5.02 0.94 15.21
C LEU A 159 -5.98 2.13 15.18
N LEU A 160 -5.42 3.36 15.15
CA LEU A 160 -6.17 4.61 15.11
C LEU A 160 -7.05 4.74 13.86
N GLY A 161 -6.56 4.30 12.69
CA GLY A 161 -7.28 4.43 11.44
C GLY A 161 -6.41 4.27 10.20
N LEU A 162 -6.89 4.80 9.07
CA LEU A 162 -6.24 4.76 7.76
C LEU A 162 -5.68 6.12 7.37
N GLY A 163 -4.59 6.11 6.61
CA GLY A 163 -4.10 7.25 5.87
C GLY A 163 -3.86 6.87 4.41
N TYR A 164 -4.45 7.62 3.47
CA TYR A 164 -4.38 7.29 2.05
C TYR A 164 -3.28 8.06 1.32
N TRP A 165 -2.50 7.39 0.50
CA TRP A 165 -1.66 7.97 -0.51
C TRP A 165 -2.10 7.50 -1.90
N ASN A 166 -2.62 8.37 -2.79
CA ASN A 166 -2.95 9.75 -2.50
C ASN A 166 -4.44 9.99 -2.81
N PHE A 167 -4.98 11.06 -2.27
CA PHE A 167 -6.40 11.41 -2.40
C PHE A 167 -6.80 11.89 -3.81
N MET A 168 -5.83 12.12 -4.69
CA MET A 168 -6.08 12.57 -6.07
C MET A 168 -6.57 11.44 -7.00
N ARG A 169 -6.57 10.20 -6.53
CA ARG A 169 -7.05 9.04 -7.29
C ARG A 169 -8.27 8.44 -6.62
N PRO A 170 -9.40 8.29 -7.36
CA PRO A 170 -10.60 7.71 -6.79
C PRO A 170 -10.40 6.22 -6.49
N PHE A 171 -11.05 5.75 -5.42
CA PHE A 171 -11.16 4.33 -5.08
C PHE A 171 -12.49 4.10 -4.36
N ALA A 172 -13.60 4.21 -5.12
CA ALA A 172 -14.97 4.14 -4.59
C ALA A 172 -15.24 2.84 -3.83
N ALA A 173 -14.71 1.70 -4.31
CA ALA A 173 -14.87 0.40 -3.63
C ALA A 173 -14.22 0.42 -2.24
N GLY A 174 -13.01 0.96 -2.12
CA GLY A 174 -12.30 1.09 -0.82
C GLY A 174 -13.02 2.02 0.14
N PHE A 175 -13.46 3.19 -0.32
CA PHE A 175 -14.21 4.14 0.52
C PHE A 175 -15.58 3.58 0.95
N SER A 176 -16.28 2.86 0.07
CA SER A 176 -17.54 2.19 0.43
C SER A 176 -17.32 1.11 1.49
N LEU A 177 -16.27 0.30 1.33
CA LEU A 177 -15.89 -0.70 2.31
C LEU A 177 -15.49 -0.09 3.66
N GLN A 178 -14.72 0.99 3.64
CA GLN A 178 -14.36 1.72 4.85
C GLN A 178 -15.61 2.22 5.60
N ASN A 179 -16.56 2.83 4.88
CA ASN A 179 -17.82 3.32 5.49
C ASN A 179 -18.70 2.18 6.02
N TYR A 180 -18.59 0.99 5.43
CA TYR A 180 -19.31 -0.19 5.90
C TYR A 180 -18.70 -0.78 7.18
N LEU A 181 -17.36 -0.82 7.25
CA LEU A 181 -16.64 -1.46 8.34
C LEU A 181 -16.47 -0.56 9.58
N PHE A 182 -16.39 0.75 9.39
CA PHE A 182 -16.03 1.70 10.44
C PHE A 182 -17.04 2.83 10.54
N SER A 183 -17.33 3.23 11.79
CA SER A 183 -18.07 4.48 12.05
C SER A 183 -17.08 5.64 11.90
N ILE A 184 -17.25 6.43 10.86
CA ILE A 184 -16.44 7.64 10.64
C ILE A 184 -17.17 8.82 11.29
N PRO A 185 -16.55 9.54 12.24
CA PRO A 185 -17.16 10.68 12.93
C PRO A 185 -17.39 11.88 12.01
#